data_23dd77c6460e5694e6da0c2740b42499
#
_entry.id   23dd77c6460e5694e6da0c2740b42499
#
_cell.length_a   1.000
_cell.length_b   1.000
_cell.length_c   1.000
_cell.angle_alpha   90.00
_cell.angle_beta   90.00
_cell.angle_gamma   90.00
#
_symmetry.space_group_name_H-M   'P 1'
#
loop_
_entity.id
_entity.type
_entity.pdbx_description
1 polymer ?
#
loop_
_entity_poly.entity_id
_entity_poly.type
_entity_poly.pdbx_seq_one_letter_code
_entity_poly.pdbx_strand_id
1 'polypeptide(L)'
;MIKLPFYQDVEAYPLKLDGLDGYLGFKNGALATTIANQTVIAVDKSKIAQALGFISKLENRIPLVELDPLSFSKLNSRYAELYNVAAVGEITTEADDFIEEDAKLAEFLQNSTDLLSSEESAPVIKLVNSLFYQAIKKNASDIHIEVHENIGEVRFRVDGTLSKHIELDKNVVSLVISRIKIISNLDISERRIPQDGRTRVKIAGRNLDIRVSILPTYHGERAVMRILAHSSEIPTLKELGFNEHISAELESLLRHAHGMILVTGPTGSGKSTTLHASLQQIASPQKNVITIEDPVEYNAGNINQIQVNSKVGLTFASALRSVLRQDPDIVMVGEIRDKETAQISIQAALTGHLLLSTLHTNNATAAITRLADMGIESFLISSTLLGVLAQRLVRKLCPHCKESDTLPTLLAKEFEL
;
A
#
# COMPACT_ATOMS: atom_id res chain seq x y z
N MET A 1 -3.50 48.62 -1.48
CA MET A 1 -3.51 47.29 -2.10
C MET A 1 -2.11 47.07 -2.72
N ILE A 2 -1.33 46.15 -2.22
CA ILE A 2 0.01 45.87 -2.74
C ILE A 2 -0.16 45.18 -4.09
N LYS A 3 0.31 45.80 -5.20
CA LYS A 3 0.33 45.16 -6.51
C LYS A 3 1.62 44.34 -6.60
N LEU A 4 1.50 43.00 -6.63
CA LEU A 4 2.63 42.11 -6.90
C LEU A 4 2.77 41.91 -8.42
N PRO A 5 3.99 41.67 -8.95
CA PRO A 5 4.18 41.17 -10.32
C PRO A 5 3.36 39.89 -10.55
N PHE A 6 2.62 39.87 -11.66
CA PHE A 6 1.74 38.73 -12.00
C PHE A 6 2.34 37.95 -13.16
N TYR A 7 2.38 36.62 -13.03
CA TYR A 7 2.86 35.71 -14.07
C TYR A 7 1.77 34.67 -14.38
N GLN A 8 1.60 34.41 -15.68
CA GLN A 8 0.61 33.48 -16.21
C GLN A 8 1.29 32.36 -17.00
N ASP A 9 0.70 31.16 -16.97
CA ASP A 9 1.17 29.94 -17.64
C ASP A 9 2.65 29.59 -17.34
N VAL A 10 3.05 29.72 -16.07
CA VAL A 10 4.42 29.45 -15.63
C VAL A 10 4.55 28.03 -15.12
N GLU A 11 5.55 27.33 -15.64
CA GLU A 11 5.97 26.07 -15.08
C GLU A 11 6.92 26.31 -13.90
N ALA A 12 6.40 26.16 -12.68
CA ALA A 12 7.11 26.44 -11.43
C ALA A 12 7.36 25.15 -10.63
N TYR A 13 8.55 25.06 -10.02
CA TYR A 13 8.96 23.91 -9.20
C TYR A 13 9.34 24.38 -7.80
N PRO A 14 9.12 23.52 -6.76
CA PRO A 14 9.54 23.83 -5.40
C PRO A 14 11.05 24.10 -5.31
N LEU A 15 11.41 25.13 -4.58
CA LEU A 15 12.79 25.51 -4.30
C LEU A 15 13.02 25.54 -2.78
N LYS A 16 14.11 24.91 -2.34
CA LYS A 16 14.55 25.03 -0.93
C LYS A 16 15.40 26.27 -0.77
N LEU A 17 15.03 27.15 0.14
CA LEU A 17 15.77 28.38 0.45
C LEU A 17 16.33 28.30 1.87
N ASP A 18 17.60 28.71 2.01
CA ASP A 18 18.23 28.85 3.32
C ASP A 18 17.53 29.96 4.13
N GLY A 19 17.14 29.66 5.34
CA GLY A 19 16.41 30.56 6.22
C GLY A 19 14.89 30.61 6.02
N LEU A 20 14.34 29.93 4.97
CA LEU A 20 12.90 29.74 4.77
C LEU A 20 12.52 28.31 5.15
N ASP A 21 11.73 28.14 6.21
CA ASP A 21 11.08 26.88 6.46
C ASP A 21 10.01 26.65 5.36
N GLY A 22 10.34 25.77 4.42
CA GLY A 22 9.49 25.53 3.26
C GLY A 22 8.13 24.96 3.62
N TYR A 23 8.00 24.20 4.71
CA TYR A 23 6.74 23.68 5.21
C TYR A 23 5.86 24.80 5.81
N LEU A 24 6.45 25.66 6.61
CA LEU A 24 5.74 26.83 7.16
C LEU A 24 5.37 27.79 6.02
N GLY A 25 6.23 27.96 5.02
CA GLY A 25 5.93 28.72 3.81
C GLY A 25 4.72 28.16 3.08
N PHE A 26 4.69 26.87 2.82
CA PHE A 26 3.56 26.16 2.19
C PHE A 26 2.25 26.36 2.98
N LYS A 27 2.28 26.21 4.31
CA LYS A 27 1.11 26.40 5.17
C LYS A 27 0.58 27.84 5.14
N ASN A 28 1.48 28.83 5.04
CA ASN A 28 1.13 30.24 5.02
C ASN A 28 0.89 30.81 3.61
N GLY A 29 0.91 29.96 2.57
CA GLY A 29 0.68 30.38 1.19
C GLY A 29 1.84 31.19 0.58
N ALA A 30 3.07 30.90 1.00
CA ALA A 30 4.32 31.49 0.51
C ALA A 30 5.22 30.39 -0.04
N LEU A 31 5.28 30.22 -1.37
CA LEU A 31 5.95 29.10 -2.03
C LEU A 31 7.18 29.60 -2.80
N ALA A 32 8.37 29.17 -2.39
CA ALA A 32 9.60 29.51 -3.08
C ALA A 32 9.74 28.74 -4.40
N THR A 33 10.08 29.45 -5.47
CA THR A 33 10.26 28.86 -6.81
C THR A 33 11.25 29.68 -7.65
N THR A 34 11.58 29.19 -8.83
CA THR A 34 12.38 29.92 -9.81
C THR A 34 11.53 30.25 -11.01
N ILE A 35 11.51 31.53 -11.40
CA ILE A 35 10.84 32.03 -12.60
C ILE A 35 11.86 32.85 -13.39
N ALA A 36 12.02 32.56 -14.69
CA ALA A 36 12.98 33.24 -15.57
C ALA A 36 14.42 33.33 -14.99
N ASN A 37 14.89 32.24 -14.37
CA ASN A 37 16.18 32.14 -13.67
C ASN A 37 16.33 33.03 -12.42
N GLN A 38 15.24 33.59 -11.91
CA GLN A 38 15.25 34.34 -10.66
C GLN A 38 14.50 33.57 -9.58
N THR A 39 15.08 33.54 -8.37
CA THR A 39 14.42 33.02 -7.19
C THR A 39 13.35 33.99 -6.71
N VAL A 40 12.13 33.52 -6.60
CA VAL A 40 10.97 34.32 -6.19
C VAL A 40 10.12 33.56 -5.18
N ILE A 41 9.27 34.27 -4.43
CA ILE A 41 8.26 33.66 -3.57
C ILE A 41 6.89 33.94 -4.18
N ALA A 42 6.23 32.88 -4.65
CA ALA A 42 4.84 32.93 -5.10
C ALA A 42 3.91 32.99 -3.88
N VAL A 43 2.99 33.95 -3.86
CA VAL A 43 2.10 34.21 -2.74
C VAL A 43 0.65 33.89 -3.11
N ASP A 44 -0.03 33.16 -2.23
CA ASP A 44 -1.47 32.94 -2.32
C ASP A 44 -2.21 34.24 -2.02
N LYS A 45 -2.98 34.73 -2.99
CA LYS A 45 -3.75 35.96 -2.88
C LYS A 45 -4.77 35.92 -1.74
N SER A 46 -5.35 34.74 -1.47
CA SER A 46 -6.32 34.54 -0.37
C SER A 46 -5.67 34.59 1.02
N LYS A 47 -4.37 34.34 1.12
CA LYS A 47 -3.58 34.26 2.36
C LYS A 47 -2.48 35.33 2.45
N ILE A 48 -2.57 36.41 1.65
CA ILE A 48 -1.50 37.40 1.49
C ILE A 48 -1.01 37.99 2.82
N ALA A 49 -1.90 38.23 3.78
CA ALA A 49 -1.53 38.76 5.09
C ALA A 49 -0.70 37.75 5.90
N GLN A 50 -1.02 36.47 5.85
CA GLN A 50 -0.29 35.40 6.52
C GLN A 50 1.08 35.18 5.85
N ALA A 51 1.09 35.17 4.52
CA ALA A 51 2.32 35.06 3.74
C ALA A 51 3.30 36.21 4.04
N LEU A 52 2.83 37.47 4.07
CA LEU A 52 3.64 38.63 4.37
C LEU A 52 4.17 38.61 5.81
N GLY A 53 3.34 38.22 6.78
CA GLY A 53 3.77 38.05 8.18
C GLY A 53 4.85 37.01 8.35
N PHE A 54 4.78 35.92 7.57
CA PHE A 54 5.81 34.88 7.55
C PHE A 54 7.11 35.35 6.88
N ILE A 55 7.00 35.95 5.70
CA ILE A 55 8.15 36.41 4.88
C ILE A 55 8.88 37.59 5.56
N SER A 56 8.19 38.42 6.35
CA SER A 56 8.82 39.54 7.07
C SER A 56 9.92 39.12 8.04
N LYS A 57 10.00 37.85 8.40
CA LYS A 57 11.02 37.26 9.27
C LYS A 57 12.29 36.83 8.50
N LEU A 58 12.28 36.90 7.17
CA LEU A 58 13.44 36.52 6.35
C LEU A 58 14.47 37.66 6.29
N GLU A 59 15.74 37.31 6.49
CA GLU A 59 16.86 38.27 6.39
C GLU A 59 17.15 38.73 4.96
N ASN A 60 16.82 37.90 3.96
CA ASN A 60 17.06 38.15 2.55
C ASN A 60 15.81 38.73 1.85
N ARG A 61 15.96 39.82 1.08
CA ARG A 61 14.91 40.41 0.26
C ARG A 61 14.73 39.60 -1.02
N ILE A 62 13.79 38.62 -1.01
CA ILE A 62 13.43 37.84 -2.17
C ILE A 62 12.18 38.45 -2.82
N PRO A 63 12.13 38.63 -4.17
CA PRO A 63 10.97 39.19 -4.84
C PRO A 63 9.71 38.35 -4.63
N LEU A 64 8.60 39.01 -4.34
CA LEU A 64 7.28 38.41 -4.19
C LEU A 64 6.52 38.51 -5.50
N VAL A 65 5.85 37.43 -5.89
CA VAL A 65 5.09 37.37 -7.15
C VAL A 65 3.72 36.74 -6.92
N GLU A 66 2.78 37.10 -7.77
CA GLU A 66 1.48 36.44 -7.89
C GLU A 66 1.49 35.55 -9.14
N LEU A 67 1.06 34.29 -9.00
CA LEU A 67 0.85 33.40 -10.14
C LEU A 67 -0.63 33.31 -10.47
N ASP A 68 -0.94 32.96 -11.71
CA ASP A 68 -2.31 32.60 -12.06
C ASP A 68 -2.78 31.37 -11.25
N PRO A 69 -4.11 31.20 -11.05
CA PRO A 69 -4.65 30.16 -10.16
C PRO A 69 -4.23 28.74 -10.54
N LEU A 70 -4.03 28.47 -11.84
CA LEU A 70 -3.64 27.14 -12.33
C LEU A 70 -2.17 26.84 -12.04
N SER A 71 -1.29 27.79 -12.33
CA SER A 71 0.15 27.69 -12.06
C SER A 71 0.43 27.62 -10.57
N PHE A 72 -0.30 28.42 -9.75
CA PHE A 72 -0.18 28.36 -8.30
C PHE A 72 -0.67 27.01 -7.75
N SER A 73 -1.79 26.49 -8.24
CA SER A 73 -2.32 25.17 -7.83
C SER A 73 -1.34 24.04 -8.16
N LYS A 74 -0.71 24.06 -9.32
CA LYS A 74 0.33 23.09 -9.71
C LYS A 74 1.54 23.14 -8.79
N LEU A 75 2.05 24.36 -8.52
CA LEU A 75 3.17 24.56 -7.59
C LEU A 75 2.81 24.09 -6.18
N ASN A 76 1.62 24.42 -5.70
CA ASN A 76 1.11 24.01 -4.40
C ASN A 76 0.99 22.48 -4.26
N SER A 77 0.53 21.79 -5.30
CA SER A 77 0.47 20.32 -5.36
C SER A 77 1.87 19.70 -5.32
N ARG A 78 2.83 20.25 -6.07
CA ARG A 78 4.24 19.83 -6.04
C ARG A 78 4.88 20.03 -4.65
N TYR A 79 4.55 21.14 -3.97
CA TYR A 79 4.96 21.35 -2.59
C TYR A 79 4.29 20.36 -1.64
N ALA A 80 3.00 20.09 -1.80
CA ALA A 80 2.30 19.06 -1.01
C ALA A 80 2.94 17.68 -1.19
N GLU A 81 3.28 17.29 -2.41
CA GLU A 81 4.02 16.05 -2.69
C GLU A 81 5.40 16.05 -2.01
N LEU A 82 6.17 17.14 -2.14
CA LEU A 82 7.50 17.27 -1.54
C LEU A 82 7.43 17.15 0.00
N TYR A 83 6.45 17.77 0.64
CA TYR A 83 6.30 17.72 2.09
C TYR A 83 5.56 16.49 2.58
N ASN A 84 4.70 15.88 1.77
CA ASN A 84 4.17 14.55 2.08
C ASN A 84 5.28 13.48 2.01
N VAL A 85 6.22 13.62 1.08
CA VAL A 85 7.41 12.75 1.01
C VAL A 85 8.45 13.12 2.08
N ALA A 86 8.68 14.42 2.36
CA ALA A 86 9.63 14.87 3.38
C ALA A 86 9.11 14.74 4.82
N ALA A 87 7.78 14.73 5.01
CA ALA A 87 7.14 14.44 6.29
C ALA A 87 7.26 12.97 6.70
N VAL A 88 7.56 12.08 5.74
CA VAL A 88 8.04 10.72 5.92
C VAL A 88 9.53 10.70 5.55
N GLY A 89 10.35 11.52 6.23
CA GLY A 89 11.79 11.62 5.98
C GLY A 89 12.47 10.25 5.91
N GLU A 90 13.55 10.13 5.17
CA GLU A 90 14.41 8.94 5.21
C GLU A 90 14.71 8.65 6.68
N ILE A 91 14.14 7.56 7.19
CA ILE A 91 14.46 7.07 8.53
C ILE A 91 15.83 6.41 8.40
N THR A 92 16.88 7.22 8.44
CA THR A 92 18.26 6.79 8.53
C THR A 92 18.69 6.94 9.96
N THR A 93 18.53 5.92 10.79
CA THR A 93 19.15 5.92 12.12
C THR A 93 19.43 4.48 12.56
N GLU A 94 20.50 4.36 13.33
CA GLU A 94 21.03 3.10 13.84
C GLU A 94 20.06 2.43 14.82
N ALA A 95 20.07 1.10 14.82
CA ALA A 95 18.88 0.27 15.06
C ALA A 95 18.56 -0.10 16.51
N ASP A 96 19.34 0.27 17.52
CA ASP A 96 19.24 -0.35 18.86
C ASP A 96 18.53 0.48 19.95
N ASP A 97 18.34 1.80 19.75
CA ASP A 97 17.79 2.71 20.80
C ASP A 97 16.25 2.92 20.74
N PHE A 98 15.55 2.42 19.72
CA PHE A 98 14.17 2.87 19.42
C PHE A 98 13.06 2.38 20.36
N ILE A 99 13.20 1.28 21.09
CA ILE A 99 12.11 0.83 22.00
C ILE A 99 12.04 1.71 23.23
N GLU A 100 13.21 2.12 23.75
CA GLU A 100 13.29 3.11 24.84
C GLU A 100 12.88 4.51 24.34
N GLU A 101 13.16 4.84 23.08
CA GLU A 101 12.84 6.14 22.48
C GLU A 101 11.32 6.28 22.25
N ASP A 102 10.62 5.22 21.83
CA ASP A 102 9.15 5.22 21.69
C ASP A 102 8.47 5.47 23.05
N ALA A 103 8.94 4.81 24.10
CA ALA A 103 8.42 5.02 25.45
C ALA A 103 8.70 6.45 25.97
N LYS A 104 9.90 6.96 25.76
CA LYS A 104 10.30 8.34 26.12
C LYS A 104 9.52 9.39 25.32
N LEU A 105 9.29 9.15 24.02
CA LEU A 105 8.48 10.02 23.16
C LEU A 105 7.01 10.02 23.58
N ALA A 106 6.47 8.86 23.94
CA ALA A 106 5.10 8.74 24.44
C ALA A 106 4.94 9.46 25.79
N GLU A 107 5.89 9.31 26.70
CA GLU A 107 5.91 9.97 28.01
C GLU A 107 6.07 11.50 27.86
N PHE A 108 6.93 11.97 26.94
CA PHE A 108 7.07 13.39 26.63
C PHE A 108 5.77 13.98 26.11
N LEU A 109 5.08 13.28 25.21
CA LEU A 109 3.79 13.70 24.66
C LEU A 109 2.65 13.70 25.71
N GLN A 110 2.71 12.82 26.73
CA GLN A 110 1.77 12.83 27.87
C GLN A 110 1.90 14.08 28.75
N ASN A 111 3.14 14.54 28.94
CA ASN A 111 3.46 15.63 29.87
C ASN A 111 3.35 17.02 29.23
N SER A 112 3.18 17.11 27.91
CA SER A 112 3.08 18.37 27.18
C SER A 112 1.63 18.88 27.18
N THR A 113 1.39 20.02 27.83
CA THR A 113 0.06 20.61 28.04
C THR A 113 -0.49 21.40 26.85
N ASP A 114 0.32 21.70 25.83
CA ASP A 114 -0.09 22.54 24.69
C ASP A 114 0.39 21.96 23.35
N LEU A 115 -0.27 20.88 22.93
CA LEU A 115 0.10 20.07 21.74
C LEU A 115 -0.40 20.63 20.41
N LEU A 116 -0.92 21.85 20.37
CA LEU A 116 -1.53 22.46 19.17
C LEU A 116 -0.62 23.47 18.46
N SER A 117 0.55 23.79 19.01
CA SER A 117 1.49 24.70 18.36
C SER A 117 2.36 23.99 17.32
N SER A 118 2.78 24.70 16.29
CA SER A 118 3.45 24.15 15.10
C SER A 118 4.85 23.56 15.35
N GLU A 119 5.48 23.88 16.47
CA GLU A 119 6.80 23.34 16.88
C GLU A 119 6.67 21.97 17.60
N GLU A 120 5.50 21.65 18.15
CA GLU A 120 5.25 20.43 18.93
C GLU A 120 4.76 19.24 18.09
N SER A 121 4.57 19.40 16.78
CA SER A 121 4.24 18.27 15.88
C SER A 121 5.42 17.32 15.64
N ALA A 122 6.66 17.77 15.86
CA ALA A 122 7.85 16.97 15.62
C ALA A 122 7.92 15.66 16.45
N PRO A 123 7.54 15.62 17.74
CA PRO A 123 7.52 14.38 18.52
C PRO A 123 6.50 13.37 18.01
N VAL A 124 5.30 13.81 17.59
CA VAL A 124 4.26 12.92 17.01
C VAL A 124 4.73 12.32 15.69
N ILE A 125 5.40 13.13 14.86
CA ILE A 125 5.97 12.65 13.60
C ILE A 125 7.05 11.60 13.87
N LYS A 126 7.95 11.84 14.83
CA LYS A 126 8.98 10.87 15.22
C LYS A 126 8.36 9.59 15.75
N LEU A 127 7.34 9.66 16.61
CA LEU A 127 6.65 8.48 17.13
C LEU A 127 6.01 7.66 16.00
N VAL A 128 5.28 8.29 15.07
CA VAL A 128 4.66 7.57 13.93
C VAL A 128 5.72 6.92 13.04
N ASN A 129 6.83 7.63 12.78
CA ASN A 129 7.94 7.10 11.99
C ASN A 129 8.62 5.91 12.70
N SER A 130 8.83 6.01 14.01
CA SER A 130 9.36 4.92 14.81
C SER A 130 8.45 3.70 14.82
N LEU A 131 7.13 3.87 14.97
CA LEU A 131 6.17 2.78 14.89
C LEU A 131 6.25 2.04 13.55
N PHE A 132 6.38 2.75 12.44
CA PHE A 132 6.58 2.12 11.13
C PHE A 132 7.91 1.37 11.06
N TYR A 133 9.00 1.98 11.52
CA TYR A 133 10.32 1.35 11.52
C TYR A 133 10.34 0.06 12.34
N GLN A 134 9.80 0.10 13.57
CA GLN A 134 9.73 -1.06 14.46
C GLN A 134 8.86 -2.18 13.89
N ALA A 135 7.73 -1.84 13.27
CA ALA A 135 6.88 -2.82 12.62
C ALA A 135 7.62 -3.55 11.49
N ILE A 136 8.39 -2.81 10.67
CA ILE A 136 9.17 -3.39 9.58
C ILE A 136 10.33 -4.23 10.12
N LYS A 137 11.07 -3.75 11.12
CA LYS A 137 12.15 -4.51 11.78
C LYS A 137 11.64 -5.85 12.33
N LYS A 138 10.41 -5.88 12.85
CA LYS A 138 9.75 -7.09 13.36
C LYS A 138 9.03 -7.92 12.30
N ASN A 139 9.12 -7.54 11.01
CA ASN A 139 8.38 -8.17 9.91
C ASN A 139 6.86 -8.23 10.16
N ALA A 140 6.30 -7.19 10.75
CA ALA A 140 4.87 -7.11 11.00
C ALA A 140 4.10 -6.93 9.68
N SER A 141 2.99 -7.64 9.54
CA SER A 141 2.06 -7.47 8.42
C SER A 141 1.11 -6.30 8.64
N ASP A 142 0.72 -6.03 9.89
CA ASP A 142 -0.24 -4.99 10.22
C ASP A 142 0.17 -4.28 11.53
N ILE A 143 -0.11 -2.98 11.59
CA ILE A 143 -0.04 -2.15 12.79
C ILE A 143 -1.47 -1.81 13.19
N HIS A 144 -1.84 -2.10 14.42
CA HIS A 144 -3.12 -1.75 15.01
C HIS A 144 -2.93 -0.67 16.06
N ILE A 145 -3.70 0.40 15.97
CA ILE A 145 -3.79 1.46 16.98
C ILE A 145 -5.22 1.46 17.48
N GLU A 146 -5.41 1.13 18.73
CA GLU A 146 -6.72 0.90 19.36
C GLU A 146 -6.89 1.81 20.56
N VAL A 147 -8.11 2.34 20.74
CA VAL A 147 -8.45 3.21 21.86
C VAL A 147 -9.42 2.49 22.77
N HIS A 148 -9.06 2.44 24.03
CA HIS A 148 -9.88 1.96 25.13
C HIS A 148 -10.38 3.14 25.97
N GLU A 149 -11.02 2.87 27.10
CA GLU A 149 -11.62 3.90 27.94
C GLU A 149 -10.61 4.97 28.39
N ASN A 150 -9.46 4.54 28.90
CA ASN A 150 -8.44 5.43 29.49
C ASN A 150 -7.09 5.40 28.76
N ILE A 151 -6.84 4.37 27.96
CA ILE A 151 -5.55 4.12 27.32
C ILE A 151 -5.72 3.81 25.84
N GLY A 152 -4.68 4.05 25.08
CA GLY A 152 -4.52 3.54 23.73
C GLY A 152 -3.47 2.44 23.68
N GLU A 153 -3.60 1.53 22.76
CA GLU A 153 -2.69 0.42 22.58
C GLU A 153 -2.24 0.31 21.13
N VAL A 154 -0.92 0.22 20.91
CA VAL A 154 -0.35 -0.13 19.62
C VAL A 154 0.06 -1.59 19.64
N ARG A 155 -0.45 -2.36 18.68
CA ARG A 155 -0.16 -3.78 18.51
C ARG A 155 0.37 -4.05 17.10
N PHE A 156 1.32 -4.96 17.00
CA PHE A 156 1.82 -5.47 15.72
C PHE A 156 1.33 -6.87 15.47
N ARG A 157 0.96 -7.15 14.22
CA ARG A 157 0.68 -8.53 13.78
C ARG A 157 1.95 -9.10 13.16
N VAL A 158 2.55 -10.06 13.83
CA VAL A 158 3.75 -10.77 13.38
C VAL A 158 3.39 -12.25 13.26
N ASP A 159 3.65 -12.86 12.12
CA ASP A 159 3.33 -14.26 11.82
C ASP A 159 1.88 -14.64 12.16
N GLY A 160 0.96 -13.75 11.86
CA GLY A 160 -0.48 -13.94 12.12
C GLY A 160 -0.93 -13.61 13.54
N THR A 161 -0.01 -13.46 14.51
CA THR A 161 -0.31 -13.21 15.92
C THR A 161 -0.19 -11.73 16.26
N LEU A 162 -1.19 -11.17 16.95
CA LEU A 162 -1.13 -9.81 17.49
C LEU A 162 -0.34 -9.79 18.80
N SER A 163 0.67 -8.94 18.85
CA SER A 163 1.46 -8.67 20.06
C SER A 163 1.43 -7.19 20.40
N LYS A 164 1.33 -6.88 21.68
CA LYS A 164 1.41 -5.50 22.18
C LYS A 164 2.81 -4.95 21.95
N HIS A 165 2.87 -3.72 21.46
CA HIS A 165 4.13 -3.00 21.29
C HIS A 165 4.31 -1.91 22.34
N ILE A 166 3.36 -0.97 22.45
CA ILE A 166 3.40 0.14 23.41
C ILE A 166 1.98 0.55 23.83
N GLU A 167 1.86 1.09 25.03
CA GLU A 167 0.69 1.83 25.49
C GLU A 167 0.89 3.33 25.31
N LEU A 168 -0.18 4.03 24.92
CA LEU A 168 -0.22 5.46 24.71
C LEU A 168 -1.35 6.07 25.53
N ASP A 169 -1.19 7.32 25.96
CA ASP A 169 -2.32 8.09 26.47
C ASP A 169 -3.35 8.32 25.35
N LYS A 170 -4.64 8.38 25.72
CA LYS A 170 -5.74 8.58 24.79
C LYS A 170 -5.58 9.84 23.93
N ASN A 171 -5.05 10.93 24.50
CA ASN A 171 -4.80 12.18 23.78
C ASN A 171 -3.69 12.00 22.75
N VAL A 172 -2.62 11.27 23.09
CA VAL A 172 -1.52 10.94 22.19
C VAL A 172 -2.01 10.10 21.02
N VAL A 173 -2.88 9.11 21.26
CA VAL A 173 -3.48 8.30 20.18
C VAL A 173 -4.23 9.18 19.19
N SER A 174 -5.00 10.15 19.66
CA SER A 174 -5.74 11.08 18.80
C SER A 174 -4.81 11.89 17.88
N LEU A 175 -3.64 12.30 18.39
CA LEU A 175 -2.62 13.00 17.60
C LEU A 175 -1.95 12.06 16.58
N VAL A 176 -1.61 10.84 17.00
CA VAL A 176 -1.05 9.81 16.12
C VAL A 176 -2.01 9.48 14.97
N ILE A 177 -3.31 9.26 15.27
CA ILE A 177 -4.32 9.00 14.24
C ILE A 177 -4.49 10.21 13.31
N SER A 178 -4.52 11.43 13.85
CA SER A 178 -4.57 12.65 13.02
C SER A 178 -3.37 12.74 12.08
N ARG A 179 -2.18 12.39 12.56
CA ARG A 179 -0.97 12.32 11.71
C ARG A 179 -1.07 11.25 10.63
N ILE A 180 -1.59 10.05 10.97
CA ILE A 180 -1.83 8.97 10.01
C ILE A 180 -2.82 9.41 8.94
N LYS A 181 -3.89 10.12 9.30
CA LYS A 181 -4.85 10.69 8.34
C LYS A 181 -4.17 11.65 7.36
N ILE A 182 -3.31 12.54 7.87
CA ILE A 182 -2.56 13.49 7.04
C ILE A 182 -1.73 12.77 5.98
N ILE A 183 -0.88 11.82 6.39
CA ILE A 183 0.02 11.11 5.47
C ILE A 183 -0.72 10.18 4.50
N SER A 184 -1.96 9.84 4.80
CA SER A 184 -2.81 8.95 3.99
C SER A 184 -3.87 9.70 3.16
N ASN A 185 -3.81 11.04 3.14
CA ASN A 185 -4.77 11.92 2.45
C ASN A 185 -6.22 11.69 2.88
N LEU A 186 -6.44 11.48 4.18
CA LEU A 186 -7.75 11.33 4.81
C LEU A 186 -8.20 12.63 5.47
N ASP A 187 -9.52 12.79 5.67
CA ASP A 187 -10.09 13.97 6.33
C ASP A 187 -9.86 13.89 7.85
N ILE A 188 -9.09 14.85 8.39
CA ILE A 188 -8.78 14.95 9.81
C ILE A 188 -9.99 15.40 10.64
N SER A 189 -10.87 16.21 10.04
CA SER A 189 -12.02 16.79 10.71
C SER A 189 -13.17 15.79 10.85
N GLU A 190 -13.27 14.84 9.93
CA GLU A 190 -14.31 13.80 9.97
C GLU A 190 -13.86 12.61 10.82
N ARG A 191 -14.63 12.33 11.90
CA ARG A 191 -14.34 11.28 12.89
C ARG A 191 -15.51 10.31 13.11
N ARG A 192 -16.61 10.49 12.36
CA ARG A 192 -17.87 9.76 12.56
C ARG A 192 -18.09 8.63 11.57
N ILE A 193 -17.36 8.64 10.46
CA ILE A 193 -17.49 7.65 9.39
C ILE A 193 -16.16 6.93 9.14
N PRO A 194 -16.20 5.68 8.67
CA PRO A 194 -15.00 4.95 8.24
C PRO A 194 -14.26 5.69 7.12
N GLN A 195 -12.95 5.65 7.16
CA GLN A 195 -12.11 6.22 6.11
C GLN A 195 -11.01 5.22 5.72
N ASP A 196 -10.83 5.01 4.42
CA ASP A 196 -9.78 4.17 3.87
C ASP A 196 -8.85 5.00 2.99
N GLY A 197 -7.56 4.84 3.20
CA GLY A 197 -6.51 5.55 2.49
C GLY A 197 -5.29 4.71 2.22
N ARG A 198 -4.31 5.33 1.55
CA ARG A 198 -3.02 4.71 1.26
C ARG A 198 -1.92 5.75 1.44
N THR A 199 -0.78 5.30 1.90
CA THR A 199 0.42 6.12 1.96
C THR A 199 1.61 5.32 1.49
N ARG A 200 2.59 5.99 0.89
CA ARG A 200 3.87 5.42 0.55
C ARG A 200 4.93 6.00 1.47
N VAL A 201 5.68 5.13 2.12
CA VAL A 201 6.75 5.51 3.03
C VAL A 201 8.07 4.91 2.55
N LYS A 202 9.17 5.64 2.71
CA LYS A 202 10.52 5.15 2.42
C LYS A 202 11.23 4.93 3.75
N ILE A 203 11.52 3.67 4.08
CA ILE A 203 12.12 3.28 5.35
C ILE A 203 13.33 2.39 5.07
N ALA A 204 14.48 2.72 5.64
CA ALA A 204 15.75 2.00 5.42
C ALA A 204 16.04 1.77 3.93
N GLY A 205 15.81 2.76 3.08
CA GLY A 205 16.03 2.70 1.64
C GLY A 205 14.97 1.91 0.85
N ARG A 206 13.96 1.32 1.50
CA ARG A 206 12.87 0.55 0.86
C ARG A 206 11.60 1.39 0.75
N ASN A 207 10.98 1.40 -0.42
CA ASN A 207 9.65 1.97 -0.60
C ASN A 207 8.60 0.94 -0.16
N LEU A 208 7.68 1.37 0.70
CA LEU A 208 6.62 0.53 1.24
C LEU A 208 5.29 1.24 0.98
N ASP A 209 4.32 0.51 0.47
CA ASP A 209 2.95 0.97 0.41
C ASP A 209 2.21 0.50 1.66
N ILE A 210 1.49 1.41 2.31
CA ILE A 210 0.72 1.12 3.52
C ILE A 210 -0.73 1.44 3.23
N ARG A 211 -1.61 0.46 3.40
CA ARG A 211 -3.05 0.66 3.42
C ARG A 211 -3.48 1.05 4.82
N VAL A 212 -4.27 2.09 4.91
CA VAL A 212 -4.77 2.64 6.17
C VAL A 212 -6.28 2.54 6.19
N SER A 213 -6.83 1.93 7.22
CA SER A 213 -8.26 1.92 7.50
C SER A 213 -8.49 2.50 8.88
N ILE A 214 -9.35 3.53 8.95
CA ILE A 214 -9.72 4.20 10.20
C ILE A 214 -11.21 4.01 10.44
N LEU A 215 -11.54 3.54 11.62
CA LEU A 215 -12.92 3.28 12.03
C LEU A 215 -13.25 4.05 13.30
N PRO A 216 -14.43 4.74 13.35
CA PRO A 216 -14.95 5.26 14.60
C PRO A 216 -15.33 4.10 15.53
N THR A 217 -14.92 4.19 16.79
CA THR A 217 -15.31 3.25 17.84
C THR A 217 -15.89 4.04 19.03
N TYR A 218 -16.44 3.32 20.02
CA TYR A 218 -17.07 3.96 21.18
C TYR A 218 -16.13 4.88 21.97
N HIS A 219 -14.85 4.49 22.09
CA HIS A 219 -13.88 5.24 22.87
C HIS A 219 -13.03 6.24 22.05
N GLY A 220 -13.14 6.23 20.73
CA GLY A 220 -12.37 7.07 19.81
C GLY A 220 -12.17 6.39 18.47
N GLU A 221 -11.26 6.87 17.65
CA GLU A 221 -10.95 6.26 16.36
C GLU A 221 -9.94 5.13 16.54
N ARG A 222 -10.13 4.06 15.78
CA ARG A 222 -9.19 2.93 15.64
C ARG A 222 -8.55 2.99 14.26
N ALA A 223 -7.23 2.80 14.18
CA ALA A 223 -6.53 2.69 12.91
C ALA A 223 -5.91 1.30 12.74
N VAL A 224 -6.02 0.77 11.54
CA VAL A 224 -5.30 -0.44 11.10
C VAL A 224 -4.50 -0.08 9.86
N MET A 225 -3.21 -0.33 9.91
CA MET A 225 -2.28 -0.07 8.81
C MET A 225 -1.68 -1.38 8.36
N ARG A 226 -2.00 -1.81 7.13
CA ARG A 226 -1.42 -2.98 6.51
C ARG A 226 -0.18 -2.59 5.73
N ILE A 227 0.94 -3.19 6.07
CA ILE A 227 2.22 -2.96 5.39
C ILE A 227 2.27 -3.87 4.17
N LEU A 228 2.31 -3.28 2.98
CA LEU A 228 2.51 -3.98 1.73
C LEU A 228 4.00 -3.85 1.38
N ALA A 229 4.76 -4.88 1.72
CA ALA A 229 6.14 -4.93 1.28
C ALA A 229 6.15 -5.19 -0.23
N HIS A 230 6.53 -4.18 -1.01
CA HIS A 230 6.92 -4.43 -2.39
C HIS A 230 8.26 -5.18 -2.34
N SER A 231 8.21 -6.50 -2.34
CA SER A 231 9.40 -7.26 -2.75
C SER A 231 9.61 -6.92 -4.22
N SER A 232 10.72 -6.26 -4.54
CA SER A 232 11.13 -5.98 -5.93
C SER A 232 11.41 -7.28 -6.71
N GLU A 233 11.52 -8.39 -6.02
CA GLU A 233 11.81 -9.69 -6.60
C GLU A 233 10.63 -10.64 -6.37
N ILE A 234 10.07 -11.10 -7.48
CA ILE A 234 9.05 -12.14 -7.48
C ILE A 234 9.79 -13.47 -7.32
N PRO A 235 9.51 -14.27 -6.28
CA PRO A 235 10.19 -15.55 -6.09
C PRO A 235 9.81 -16.53 -7.22
N THR A 236 10.74 -17.39 -7.59
CA THR A 236 10.49 -18.49 -8.52
C THR A 236 9.58 -19.55 -7.88
N LEU A 237 8.91 -20.38 -8.67
CA LEU A 237 8.09 -21.48 -8.15
C LEU A 237 8.89 -22.43 -7.23
N LYS A 238 10.17 -22.65 -7.53
CA LYS A 238 11.07 -23.46 -6.70
C LYS A 238 11.33 -22.83 -5.33
N GLU A 239 11.56 -21.54 -5.28
CA GLU A 239 11.77 -20.80 -4.03
C GLU A 239 10.50 -20.75 -3.17
N LEU A 240 9.32 -20.81 -3.81
CA LEU A 240 8.04 -20.94 -3.11
C LEU A 240 7.86 -22.31 -2.45
N GLY A 241 8.72 -23.29 -2.72
CA GLY A 241 8.71 -24.60 -2.09
C GLY A 241 7.81 -25.62 -2.79
N PHE A 242 7.46 -25.40 -4.06
CA PHE A 242 6.80 -26.41 -4.87
C PHE A 242 7.72 -27.62 -5.05
N ASN A 243 7.16 -28.81 -4.92
CA ASN A 243 7.90 -30.02 -5.28
C ASN A 243 8.05 -30.11 -6.82
N GLU A 244 9.00 -30.91 -7.28
CA GLU A 244 9.34 -31.01 -8.71
C GLU A 244 8.15 -31.48 -9.57
N HIS A 245 7.33 -32.39 -9.05
CA HIS A 245 6.17 -32.92 -9.76
C HIS A 245 5.11 -31.83 -10.00
N ILE A 246 4.69 -31.14 -8.94
CA ILE A 246 3.67 -30.06 -9.04
C ILE A 246 4.22 -28.90 -9.85
N SER A 247 5.51 -28.57 -9.72
CA SER A 247 6.13 -27.53 -10.53
C SER A 247 6.08 -27.88 -12.02
N ALA A 248 6.45 -29.11 -12.39
CA ALA A 248 6.41 -29.57 -13.77
C ALA A 248 4.98 -29.61 -14.35
N GLU A 249 4.00 -30.03 -13.55
CA GLU A 249 2.59 -30.00 -13.96
C GLU A 249 2.11 -28.57 -14.21
N LEU A 250 2.36 -27.66 -13.26
CA LEU A 250 2.00 -26.25 -13.42
C LEU A 250 2.68 -25.62 -14.64
N GLU A 251 3.95 -25.90 -14.85
CA GLU A 251 4.69 -25.44 -16.04
C GLU A 251 4.09 -25.99 -17.35
N SER A 252 3.64 -27.25 -17.34
CA SER A 252 2.93 -27.83 -18.48
C SER A 252 1.62 -27.10 -18.77
N LEU A 253 0.84 -26.79 -17.74
CA LEU A 253 -0.40 -26.03 -17.88
C LEU A 253 -0.15 -24.61 -18.40
N LEU A 254 0.91 -23.94 -17.95
CA LEU A 254 1.29 -22.59 -18.38
C LEU A 254 1.76 -22.49 -19.83
N ARG A 255 2.06 -23.62 -20.48
CA ARG A 255 2.43 -23.67 -21.91
C ARG A 255 1.25 -23.74 -22.86
N HIS A 256 0.02 -23.93 -22.35
CA HIS A 256 -1.16 -23.93 -23.19
C HIS A 256 -1.37 -22.57 -23.85
N ALA A 257 -1.84 -22.57 -25.08
CA ALA A 257 -2.13 -21.34 -25.81
C ALA A 257 -3.34 -20.59 -25.23
N HIS A 258 -4.32 -21.33 -24.73
CA HIS A 258 -5.57 -20.80 -24.18
C HIS A 258 -6.12 -21.72 -23.10
N GLY A 259 -7.04 -21.21 -22.30
CA GLY A 259 -7.68 -21.92 -21.21
C GLY A 259 -7.58 -21.14 -19.89
N MET A 260 -8.04 -21.73 -18.82
CA MET A 260 -8.07 -21.10 -17.51
C MET A 260 -7.33 -21.93 -16.46
N ILE A 261 -6.44 -21.28 -15.71
CA ILE A 261 -5.74 -21.87 -14.57
C ILE A 261 -6.17 -21.09 -13.32
N LEU A 262 -6.60 -21.81 -12.28
CA LEU A 262 -7.06 -21.23 -11.03
C LEU A 262 -6.12 -21.59 -9.89
N VAL A 263 -5.81 -20.60 -9.03
CA VAL A 263 -5.15 -20.82 -7.75
C VAL A 263 -6.14 -20.54 -6.64
N THR A 264 -6.31 -21.47 -5.73
CA THR A 264 -7.29 -21.36 -4.65
C THR A 264 -6.68 -21.57 -3.28
N GLY A 265 -7.33 -21.05 -2.25
CA GLY A 265 -6.89 -21.12 -0.86
C GLY A 265 -7.43 -19.93 -0.06
N PRO A 266 -7.28 -19.93 1.27
CA PRO A 266 -7.68 -18.82 2.12
C PRO A 266 -6.88 -17.55 1.84
N THR A 267 -7.29 -16.45 2.45
CA THR A 267 -6.50 -15.22 2.46
C THR A 267 -5.13 -15.48 3.11
N GLY A 268 -4.07 -14.94 2.51
CA GLY A 268 -2.70 -15.15 3.00
C GLY A 268 -2.08 -16.51 2.64
N SER A 269 -2.68 -17.32 1.77
CA SER A 269 -2.09 -18.59 1.31
C SER A 269 -1.06 -18.45 0.19
N GLY A 270 -0.71 -17.23 -0.23
CA GLY A 270 0.31 -16.99 -1.25
C GLY A 270 -0.19 -17.07 -2.71
N LYS A 271 -1.52 -17.02 -2.95
CA LYS A 271 -2.10 -17.13 -4.30
C LYS A 271 -1.54 -16.11 -5.30
N SER A 272 -1.56 -14.81 -4.94
CA SER A 272 -1.03 -13.74 -5.78
C SER A 272 0.45 -13.95 -6.10
N THR A 273 1.25 -14.33 -5.09
CA THR A 273 2.67 -14.61 -5.25
C THR A 273 2.90 -15.75 -6.26
N THR A 274 2.13 -16.83 -6.17
CA THR A 274 2.20 -17.96 -7.11
C THR A 274 1.80 -17.56 -8.52
N LEU A 275 0.74 -16.74 -8.69
CA LEU A 275 0.34 -16.23 -9.99
C LEU A 275 1.42 -15.35 -10.61
N HIS A 276 2.02 -14.42 -9.82
CA HIS A 276 3.11 -13.59 -10.31
C HIS A 276 4.37 -14.41 -10.67
N ALA A 277 4.73 -15.42 -9.86
CA ALA A 277 5.80 -16.35 -10.18
C ALA A 277 5.55 -17.11 -11.49
N SER A 278 4.30 -17.55 -11.70
CA SER A 278 3.86 -18.21 -12.93
C SER A 278 3.95 -17.26 -14.14
N LEU A 279 3.48 -16.01 -14.00
CA LEU A 279 3.56 -15.02 -15.06
C LEU A 279 5.00 -14.68 -15.43
N GLN A 280 5.88 -14.52 -14.44
CA GLN A 280 7.30 -14.23 -14.69
C GLN A 280 7.97 -15.33 -15.51
N GLN A 281 7.57 -16.59 -15.30
CA GLN A 281 8.12 -17.73 -16.03
C GLN A 281 7.69 -17.77 -17.50
N ILE A 282 6.49 -17.28 -17.84
CA ILE A 282 5.94 -17.33 -19.19
C ILE A 282 5.94 -15.99 -19.93
N ALA A 283 6.20 -14.90 -19.22
CA ALA A 283 6.30 -13.58 -19.83
C ALA A 283 7.54 -13.51 -20.72
N SER A 284 7.35 -13.01 -21.93
CA SER A 284 8.42 -12.78 -22.90
C SER A 284 8.10 -11.54 -23.74
N PRO A 285 9.09 -10.93 -24.42
CA PRO A 285 8.84 -9.78 -25.29
C PRO A 285 7.87 -10.06 -26.44
N GLN A 286 7.62 -11.33 -26.77
CA GLN A 286 6.73 -11.77 -27.83
C GLN A 286 5.29 -12.00 -27.35
N LYS A 287 5.02 -11.87 -26.05
CA LYS A 287 3.70 -12.11 -25.45
C LYS A 287 3.19 -10.85 -24.78
N ASN A 288 1.98 -10.46 -25.10
CA ASN A 288 1.28 -9.38 -24.42
C ASN A 288 0.61 -9.92 -23.13
N VAL A 289 1.23 -9.63 -21.98
CA VAL A 289 0.76 -10.03 -20.66
C VAL A 289 0.12 -8.86 -19.97
N ILE A 290 -1.13 -9.00 -19.56
CA ILE A 290 -1.88 -7.94 -18.87
C ILE A 290 -2.49 -8.51 -17.59
N THR A 291 -2.35 -7.76 -16.48
CA THR A 291 -2.96 -8.11 -15.20
C THR A 291 -4.00 -7.09 -14.75
N ILE A 292 -4.98 -7.55 -13.99
CA ILE A 292 -6.02 -6.73 -13.35
C ILE A 292 -6.02 -7.10 -11.87
N GLU A 293 -5.66 -6.15 -11.00
CA GLU A 293 -5.36 -6.42 -9.59
C GLU A 293 -6.03 -5.40 -8.65
N ASP A 294 -6.28 -5.81 -7.41
CA ASP A 294 -6.83 -4.94 -6.35
C ASP A 294 -6.17 -5.21 -4.99
N PRO A 295 -5.03 -4.54 -4.73
CA PRO A 295 -4.18 -3.73 -5.61
C PRO A 295 -3.12 -4.55 -6.34
N VAL A 296 -2.27 -3.84 -7.12
CA VAL A 296 -1.00 -4.38 -7.60
C VAL A 296 -0.09 -4.64 -6.39
N GLU A 297 0.31 -5.91 -6.20
CA GLU A 297 1.17 -6.33 -5.08
C GLU A 297 2.66 -6.36 -5.46
N TYR A 298 2.97 -6.70 -6.71
CA TYR A 298 4.33 -6.78 -7.24
C TYR A 298 4.46 -5.88 -8.46
N ASN A 299 5.50 -5.08 -8.52
CA ASN A 299 5.79 -4.29 -9.72
C ASN A 299 6.64 -5.13 -10.70
N ALA A 300 6.00 -5.64 -11.73
CA ALA A 300 6.64 -6.45 -12.77
C ALA A 300 6.89 -5.58 -14.02
N GLY A 301 8.13 -5.18 -14.25
CA GLY A 301 8.50 -4.20 -15.31
C GLY A 301 8.23 -4.65 -16.75
N ASN A 302 7.94 -5.93 -16.99
CA ASN A 302 7.65 -6.53 -18.30
C ASN A 302 6.18 -6.96 -18.45
N ILE A 303 5.29 -6.53 -17.56
CA ILE A 303 3.87 -6.88 -17.53
C ILE A 303 3.04 -5.59 -17.45
N ASN A 304 1.97 -5.49 -18.22
CA ASN A 304 1.04 -4.37 -18.16
C ASN A 304 0.05 -4.61 -17.02
N GLN A 305 0.16 -3.82 -15.95
CA GLN A 305 -0.62 -4.00 -14.73
C GLN A 305 -1.69 -2.93 -14.58
N ILE A 306 -2.95 -3.34 -14.45
CA ILE A 306 -4.12 -2.48 -14.24
C ILE A 306 -4.57 -2.64 -12.79
N GLN A 307 -4.62 -1.53 -12.06
CA GLN A 307 -5.19 -1.52 -10.73
C GLN A 307 -6.66 -1.13 -10.76
N VAL A 308 -7.50 -1.96 -10.15
CA VAL A 308 -8.93 -1.68 -9.95
C VAL A 308 -9.12 -0.38 -9.16
N ASN A 309 -10.09 0.42 -9.58
CA ASN A 309 -10.50 1.64 -8.89
C ASN A 309 -12.03 1.79 -8.94
N SER A 310 -12.69 1.26 -7.94
CA SER A 310 -14.15 1.27 -7.85
C SER A 310 -14.76 2.68 -7.78
N LYS A 311 -13.99 3.68 -7.31
CA LYS A 311 -14.46 5.09 -7.21
C LYS A 311 -14.75 5.70 -8.59
N VAL A 312 -14.05 5.24 -9.62
CA VAL A 312 -14.24 5.69 -11.01
C VAL A 312 -14.90 4.63 -11.89
N GLY A 313 -15.44 3.57 -11.30
CA GLY A 313 -16.13 2.49 -12.03
C GLY A 313 -15.19 1.48 -12.72
N LEU A 314 -13.88 1.52 -12.47
CA LEU A 314 -12.94 0.53 -12.98
C LEU A 314 -12.96 -0.71 -12.08
N THR A 315 -13.85 -1.64 -12.36
CA THR A 315 -14.01 -2.92 -11.66
C THR A 315 -13.23 -4.04 -12.38
N PHE A 316 -13.11 -5.24 -11.77
CA PHE A 316 -12.53 -6.40 -12.43
C PHE A 316 -13.24 -6.72 -13.77
N ALA A 317 -14.58 -6.73 -13.78
CA ALA A 317 -15.36 -7.03 -14.97
C ALA A 317 -15.19 -5.96 -16.07
N SER A 318 -15.26 -4.67 -15.71
CA SER A 318 -15.10 -3.58 -16.69
C SER A 318 -13.68 -3.50 -17.26
N ALA A 319 -12.65 -3.71 -16.40
CA ALA A 319 -11.27 -3.77 -16.84
C ALA A 319 -11.01 -4.96 -17.77
N LEU A 320 -11.51 -6.16 -17.41
CA LEU A 320 -11.32 -7.37 -18.21
C LEU A 320 -11.95 -7.24 -19.61
N ARG A 321 -13.17 -6.69 -19.72
CA ARG A 321 -13.75 -6.37 -21.04
C ARG A 321 -12.88 -5.45 -21.90
N SER A 322 -12.21 -4.49 -21.26
CA SER A 322 -11.32 -3.58 -21.97
C SER A 322 -10.01 -4.23 -22.36
N VAL A 323 -9.44 -5.05 -21.49
CA VAL A 323 -8.22 -5.83 -21.71
C VAL A 323 -8.38 -6.77 -22.93
N LEU A 324 -9.50 -7.45 -23.06
CA LEU A 324 -9.77 -8.34 -24.21
C LEU A 324 -9.78 -7.63 -25.57
N ARG A 325 -9.79 -6.30 -25.62
CA ARG A 325 -9.64 -5.49 -26.84
C ARG A 325 -8.23 -4.93 -27.03
N GLN A 326 -7.29 -5.32 -26.17
CA GLN A 326 -5.89 -4.89 -26.23
C GLN A 326 -4.94 -5.97 -26.75
N ASP A 327 -5.50 -6.94 -27.50
CA ASP A 327 -4.75 -8.06 -28.10
C ASP A 327 -3.85 -8.79 -27.07
N PRO A 328 -4.39 -9.26 -25.93
CA PRO A 328 -3.61 -9.96 -24.93
C PRO A 328 -3.40 -11.42 -25.31
N ASP A 329 -2.22 -11.97 -25.04
CA ASP A 329 -1.98 -13.41 -25.08
C ASP A 329 -2.31 -14.06 -23.72
N ILE A 330 -1.93 -13.37 -22.63
CA ILE A 330 -2.06 -13.85 -21.26
C ILE A 330 -2.74 -12.78 -20.42
N VAL A 331 -3.80 -13.18 -19.73
CA VAL A 331 -4.52 -12.28 -18.81
C VAL A 331 -4.51 -12.86 -17.41
N MET A 332 -4.12 -12.07 -16.41
CA MET A 332 -4.31 -12.41 -15.02
C MET A 332 -5.42 -11.54 -14.43
N VAL A 333 -6.41 -12.17 -13.84
CA VAL A 333 -7.44 -11.52 -13.03
C VAL A 333 -7.16 -11.86 -11.58
N GLY A 334 -6.84 -10.87 -10.76
CA GLY A 334 -6.40 -11.06 -9.37
C GLY A 334 -7.33 -11.98 -8.60
N GLU A 335 -8.65 -11.84 -8.79
CA GLU A 335 -9.64 -12.75 -8.23
C GLU A 335 -10.98 -12.69 -8.97
N ILE A 336 -11.74 -13.79 -8.90
CA ILE A 336 -13.11 -13.89 -9.39
C ILE A 336 -14.05 -13.92 -8.17
N ARG A 337 -14.79 -12.83 -7.96
CA ARG A 337 -15.74 -12.70 -6.83
C ARG A 337 -17.21 -12.86 -7.23
N ASP A 338 -17.54 -12.54 -8.48
CA ASP A 338 -18.90 -12.40 -8.96
C ASP A 338 -19.11 -13.14 -10.30
N LYS A 339 -20.40 -13.35 -10.62
CA LYS A 339 -20.83 -14.03 -11.84
C LYS A 339 -20.34 -13.34 -13.11
N GLU A 340 -20.36 -12.01 -13.15
CA GLU A 340 -20.00 -11.25 -14.34
C GLU A 340 -18.52 -11.42 -14.69
N THR A 341 -17.63 -11.27 -13.69
CA THR A 341 -16.21 -11.52 -13.86
C THR A 341 -15.93 -12.97 -14.27
N ALA A 342 -16.64 -13.95 -13.65
CA ALA A 342 -16.51 -15.35 -14.00
C ALA A 342 -16.89 -15.62 -15.46
N GLN A 343 -18.01 -15.09 -15.94
CA GLN A 343 -18.48 -15.26 -17.31
C GLN A 343 -17.50 -14.71 -18.34
N ILE A 344 -16.98 -13.47 -18.09
CA ILE A 344 -16.02 -12.84 -19.00
C ILE A 344 -14.70 -13.64 -19.01
N SER A 345 -14.26 -14.13 -17.85
CA SER A 345 -13.04 -14.95 -17.73
C SER A 345 -13.15 -16.26 -18.52
N ILE A 346 -14.27 -16.96 -18.41
CA ILE A 346 -14.55 -18.17 -19.18
C ILE A 346 -14.57 -17.86 -20.68
N GLN A 347 -15.23 -16.77 -21.09
CA GLN A 347 -15.28 -16.38 -22.49
C GLN A 347 -13.88 -16.03 -23.03
N ALA A 348 -13.04 -15.34 -22.26
CA ALA A 348 -11.66 -15.08 -22.62
C ALA A 348 -10.87 -16.38 -22.87
N ALA A 349 -11.01 -17.35 -21.97
CA ALA A 349 -10.38 -18.66 -22.11
C ALA A 349 -10.85 -19.44 -23.34
N LEU A 350 -12.12 -19.32 -23.73
CA LEU A 350 -12.70 -19.94 -24.95
C LEU A 350 -12.22 -19.25 -26.24
N THR A 351 -11.95 -17.94 -26.17
CA THR A 351 -11.61 -17.13 -27.35
C THR A 351 -10.11 -17.01 -27.62
N GLY A 352 -9.31 -17.91 -27.04
CA GLY A 352 -7.89 -18.03 -27.39
C GLY A 352 -6.88 -17.42 -26.41
N HIS A 353 -7.32 -16.99 -25.21
CA HIS A 353 -6.43 -16.39 -24.22
C HIS A 353 -6.09 -17.36 -23.08
N LEU A 354 -4.86 -17.34 -22.60
CA LEU A 354 -4.50 -18.01 -21.35
C LEU A 354 -4.87 -17.11 -20.19
N LEU A 355 -5.83 -17.55 -19.37
CA LEU A 355 -6.32 -16.79 -18.23
C LEU A 355 -5.87 -17.43 -16.91
N LEU A 356 -5.26 -16.64 -16.05
CA LEU A 356 -4.88 -17.01 -14.69
C LEU A 356 -5.74 -16.23 -13.69
N SER A 357 -6.26 -16.89 -12.66
CA SER A 357 -7.03 -16.18 -11.63
C SER A 357 -7.02 -16.89 -10.29
N THR A 358 -7.63 -16.24 -9.28
CA THR A 358 -7.81 -16.86 -7.96
C THR A 358 -9.29 -17.01 -7.59
N LEU A 359 -9.55 -18.02 -6.77
CA LEU A 359 -10.82 -18.20 -6.06
C LEU A 359 -10.56 -18.38 -4.56
N HIS A 360 -11.51 -17.99 -3.73
CA HIS A 360 -11.50 -18.24 -2.30
C HIS A 360 -12.27 -19.52 -1.96
N THR A 361 -11.65 -20.66 -2.24
CA THR A 361 -12.20 -21.97 -1.84
C THR A 361 -11.16 -22.78 -1.08
N ASN A 362 -11.60 -23.76 -0.30
CA ASN A 362 -10.74 -24.50 0.61
C ASN A 362 -9.93 -25.62 -0.07
N ASN A 363 -10.38 -26.13 -1.22
CA ASN A 363 -9.71 -27.15 -2.00
C ASN A 363 -9.97 -26.95 -3.50
N ALA A 364 -9.29 -27.71 -4.33
CA ALA A 364 -9.37 -27.59 -5.78
C ALA A 364 -10.75 -27.97 -6.34
N THR A 365 -11.38 -29.00 -5.81
CA THR A 365 -12.71 -29.46 -6.26
C THR A 365 -13.81 -28.46 -5.94
N ALA A 366 -13.73 -27.79 -4.80
CA ALA A 366 -14.65 -26.73 -4.42
C ALA A 366 -14.57 -25.49 -5.34
N ALA A 367 -13.48 -25.30 -6.05
CA ALA A 367 -13.38 -24.23 -7.06
C ALA A 367 -14.34 -24.49 -8.24
N ILE A 368 -14.47 -25.73 -8.67
CA ILE A 368 -15.41 -26.12 -9.73
C ILE A 368 -16.86 -25.87 -9.28
N THR A 369 -17.20 -26.33 -8.08
CA THR A 369 -18.54 -26.08 -7.48
C THR A 369 -18.80 -24.58 -7.37
N ARG A 370 -17.82 -23.80 -6.95
CA ARG A 370 -17.95 -22.35 -6.80
C ARG A 370 -18.25 -21.64 -8.13
N LEU A 371 -17.60 -22.07 -9.23
CA LEU A 371 -17.93 -21.55 -10.57
C LEU A 371 -19.36 -21.93 -10.99
N ALA A 372 -19.79 -23.17 -10.72
CA ALA A 372 -21.15 -23.60 -10.99
C ALA A 372 -22.19 -22.82 -10.17
N ASP A 373 -21.92 -22.56 -8.88
CA ASP A 373 -22.76 -21.73 -8.00
C ASP A 373 -22.85 -20.27 -8.47
N MET A 374 -21.81 -19.75 -9.14
CA MET A 374 -21.83 -18.45 -9.80
C MET A 374 -22.67 -18.46 -11.09
N GLY A 375 -23.23 -19.61 -11.47
CA GLY A 375 -24.09 -19.78 -12.64
C GLY A 375 -23.30 -19.96 -13.93
N ILE A 376 -22.10 -20.52 -13.87
CA ILE A 376 -21.34 -20.98 -15.05
C ILE A 376 -21.78 -22.40 -15.38
N GLU A 377 -22.12 -22.62 -16.64
CA GLU A 377 -22.55 -23.93 -17.11
C GLU A 377 -21.40 -24.96 -17.11
N SER A 378 -21.68 -26.19 -16.69
CA SER A 378 -20.65 -27.20 -16.45
C SER A 378 -19.83 -27.52 -17.72
N PHE A 379 -20.45 -27.47 -18.90
CA PHE A 379 -19.71 -27.72 -20.14
C PHE A 379 -18.72 -26.62 -20.47
N LEU A 380 -18.98 -25.36 -20.05
CA LEU A 380 -18.05 -24.24 -20.21
C LEU A 380 -16.86 -24.41 -19.28
N ILE A 381 -17.09 -24.82 -18.02
CA ILE A 381 -16.03 -25.09 -17.04
C ILE A 381 -15.15 -26.24 -17.60
N SER A 382 -15.74 -27.35 -18.04
CA SER A 382 -14.96 -28.50 -18.53
C SER A 382 -14.17 -28.22 -19.81
N SER A 383 -14.63 -27.30 -20.64
CA SER A 383 -13.94 -26.94 -21.89
C SER A 383 -12.84 -25.90 -21.72
N THR A 384 -12.84 -25.15 -20.61
CA THR A 384 -11.90 -24.03 -20.40
C THR A 384 -10.92 -24.27 -19.27
N LEU A 385 -11.32 -24.96 -18.20
CA LEU A 385 -10.49 -25.13 -17.01
C LEU A 385 -9.40 -26.17 -17.24
N LEU A 386 -8.15 -25.70 -17.33
CA LEU A 386 -6.96 -26.54 -17.49
C LEU A 386 -6.54 -27.20 -16.18
N GLY A 387 -6.60 -26.44 -15.08
CA GLY A 387 -6.22 -26.94 -13.77
C GLY A 387 -6.60 -26.00 -12.62
N VAL A 388 -6.65 -26.59 -11.44
CA VAL A 388 -6.86 -25.84 -10.18
C VAL A 388 -5.78 -26.24 -9.19
N LEU A 389 -5.01 -25.26 -8.74
CA LEU A 389 -3.99 -25.41 -7.70
C LEU A 389 -4.56 -24.94 -6.35
N ALA A 390 -4.72 -25.86 -5.39
CA ALA A 390 -5.09 -25.49 -4.02
C ALA A 390 -3.83 -25.32 -3.15
N GLN A 391 -3.74 -24.19 -2.43
CA GLN A 391 -2.53 -23.77 -1.76
C GLN A 391 -2.77 -23.39 -0.29
N ARG A 392 -1.81 -23.80 0.56
CA ARG A 392 -1.69 -23.42 1.97
C ARG A 392 -0.24 -23.08 2.27
N LEU A 393 -0.01 -22.09 3.14
CA LEU A 393 1.30 -21.83 3.70
C LEU A 393 1.48 -22.57 5.01
N VAL A 394 2.64 -23.19 5.18
CA VAL A 394 3.08 -23.81 6.42
C VAL A 394 4.36 -23.13 6.91
N ARG A 395 4.59 -23.14 8.22
CA ARG A 395 5.83 -22.59 8.78
C ARG A 395 6.99 -23.52 8.45
N LYS A 396 8.10 -22.95 7.94
CA LYS A 396 9.35 -23.67 7.75
C LYS A 396 10.12 -23.72 9.08
N LEU A 397 10.76 -24.84 9.36
CA LEU A 397 11.71 -24.91 10.45
C LEU A 397 12.95 -24.06 10.14
N CYS A 398 13.48 -23.40 11.16
CA CYS A 398 14.70 -22.61 11.01
C CYS A 398 15.88 -23.52 10.58
N PRO A 399 16.60 -23.22 9.51
CA PRO A 399 17.71 -24.06 9.06
C PRO A 399 18.87 -24.14 10.07
N HIS A 400 19.01 -23.11 10.94
CA HIS A 400 20.10 -23.01 11.91
C HIS A 400 19.79 -23.67 13.27
N CYS A 401 18.50 -23.71 13.71
CA CYS A 401 18.14 -24.22 15.02
C CYS A 401 17.15 -25.39 14.98
N LYS A 402 16.86 -25.98 13.80
CA LYS A 402 16.05 -27.18 13.70
C LYS A 402 16.83 -28.37 14.27
N GLU A 403 16.15 -29.15 15.09
CA GLU A 403 16.68 -30.39 15.67
C GLU A 403 15.84 -31.57 15.20
N SER A 404 16.45 -32.77 15.21
CA SER A 404 15.72 -34.01 14.95
C SER A 404 14.89 -34.34 16.16
N ASP A 405 13.61 -34.62 15.96
CA ASP A 405 12.71 -35.05 17.00
C ASP A 405 12.05 -36.38 16.63
N THR A 406 11.60 -37.14 17.62
CA THR A 406 10.88 -38.41 17.43
C THR A 406 9.38 -38.14 17.37
N LEU A 407 8.73 -38.61 16.32
CA LEU A 407 7.29 -38.45 16.17
C LEU A 407 6.58 -39.22 17.31
N PRO A 408 5.71 -38.59 18.12
CA PRO A 408 4.92 -39.27 19.13
C PRO A 408 4.14 -40.45 18.52
N THR A 409 4.14 -41.59 19.16
CA THR A 409 3.54 -42.83 18.66
C THR A 409 2.03 -42.68 18.29
N LEU A 410 1.33 -41.77 18.96
CA LEU A 410 -0.07 -41.44 18.65
C LEU A 410 -0.19 -40.76 17.30
N LEU A 411 0.67 -39.79 17.01
CA LEU A 411 0.70 -39.07 15.72
C LEU A 411 1.19 -39.98 14.59
N ALA A 412 2.19 -40.83 14.87
CA ALA A 412 2.67 -41.79 13.86
C ALA A 412 1.55 -42.74 13.41
N LYS A 413 0.69 -43.18 14.32
CA LYS A 413 -0.49 -44.01 13.99
C LYS A 413 -1.58 -43.25 13.25
N GLU A 414 -1.79 -41.98 13.59
CA GLU A 414 -2.81 -41.12 12.96
C GLU A 414 -2.44 -40.78 11.50
N PHE A 415 -1.18 -40.65 11.21
CA PHE A 415 -0.67 -40.33 9.87
C PHE A 415 -0.13 -41.54 9.11
N GLU A 416 -0.31 -42.76 9.64
CA GLU A 416 0.15 -44.00 9.01
C GLU A 416 1.65 -43.99 8.67
N LEU A 417 2.49 -43.35 9.50
CA LEU A 417 3.94 -43.17 9.35
C LEU A 417 4.75 -44.15 10.25
#